data_053f48bf09d1ab029d1539ea05bbd0bf
#
_entry.id   053f48bf09d1ab029d1539ea05bbd0bf
#
_cell.length_a   1.000
_cell.length_b   1.000
_cell.length_c   1.000
_cell.angle_alpha   90.00
_cell.angle_beta   90.00
_cell.angle_gamma   90.00
#
_symmetry.space_group_name_H-M   'P 1'
#
loop_
_entity.id
_entity.type
_entity.pdbx_description
1 polymer ?
#
loop_
_entity_poly.entity_id
_entity_poly.type
_entity_poly.pdbx_seq_one_letter_code
_entity_poly.pdbx_strand_id
1 'polypeptide(L)'
;IVKETKVTTIFLAIPSMRPDEKSKILEICKEAKAKVKIVPSFYESIDSGIDLKQVRDVDLKDLLGREEVQLDKSGISDYLTNKVVLVTGGGGSIGSELCRQIATFNPKKLLILDIYENNAYDLQNELTRKFPKVNKEVIIASVRDKMRLEEIFEQYRPEVVFHAAAHKHVPLMEGSPQEAIKNNVKGTLNVAECAD
;
A
#
# COMPACT_ATOMS: atom_id res chain seq x y z
N ILE A 1 -2.96 -23.93 -30.77
CA ILE A 1 -4.28 -23.23 -30.76
C ILE A 1 -4.08 -21.71 -30.83
N VAL A 2 -3.49 -21.01 -29.83
CA VAL A 2 -3.39 -19.54 -29.84
C VAL A 2 -2.65 -18.99 -31.08
N LYS A 3 -1.56 -19.62 -31.49
CA LYS A 3 -0.82 -19.26 -32.72
C LYS A 3 -1.60 -19.52 -34.02
N GLU A 4 -2.42 -20.55 -34.04
CA GLU A 4 -3.22 -20.95 -35.21
C GLU A 4 -4.50 -20.08 -35.33
N THR A 5 -5.13 -19.77 -34.21
CA THR A 5 -6.40 -19.04 -34.16
C THR A 5 -6.25 -17.52 -34.08
N LYS A 6 -5.02 -17.01 -33.96
CA LYS A 6 -4.71 -15.57 -33.80
C LYS A 6 -5.48 -14.88 -32.66
N VAL A 7 -5.73 -15.62 -31.57
CA VAL A 7 -6.41 -15.09 -30.38
C VAL A 7 -5.59 -13.97 -29.76
N THR A 8 -6.24 -12.85 -29.48
CA THR A 8 -5.61 -11.66 -28.87
C THR A 8 -5.83 -11.59 -27.37
N THR A 9 -6.89 -12.25 -26.86
CA THR A 9 -7.24 -12.20 -25.43
C THR A 9 -7.66 -13.59 -24.93
N ILE A 10 -7.17 -13.98 -23.75
CA ILE A 10 -7.51 -15.22 -23.05
C ILE A 10 -8.25 -14.83 -21.77
N PHE A 11 -9.42 -15.41 -21.54
CA PHE A 11 -10.18 -15.27 -20.30
C PHE A 11 -9.95 -16.49 -19.41
N LEU A 12 -9.39 -16.28 -18.23
CA LEU A 12 -9.23 -17.32 -17.23
C LEU A 12 -10.46 -17.34 -16.31
N ALA A 13 -11.34 -18.33 -16.53
CA ALA A 13 -12.63 -18.46 -15.86
C ALA A 13 -12.69 -19.76 -15.03
N ILE A 14 -11.71 -19.99 -14.14
CA ILE A 14 -11.65 -21.18 -13.26
C ILE A 14 -11.70 -20.69 -11.81
N PRO A 15 -12.91 -20.63 -11.20
CA PRO A 15 -13.09 -20.01 -9.87
C PRO A 15 -12.36 -20.71 -8.73
N SER A 16 -12.25 -22.05 -8.77
CA SER A 16 -11.73 -22.88 -7.68
C SER A 16 -10.30 -23.38 -7.92
N MET A 17 -9.52 -22.64 -8.73
CA MET A 17 -8.13 -23.01 -9.01
C MET A 17 -7.21 -22.68 -7.84
N ARG A 18 -6.34 -23.64 -7.49
CA ARG A 18 -5.31 -23.40 -6.46
C ARG A 18 -4.28 -22.37 -6.94
N PRO A 19 -3.70 -21.59 -6.02
CA PRO A 19 -2.74 -20.53 -6.36
C PRO A 19 -1.54 -21.01 -7.19
N ASP A 20 -1.00 -22.19 -6.89
CA ASP A 20 0.13 -22.81 -7.61
C ASP A 20 -0.23 -23.21 -9.05
N GLU A 21 -1.45 -23.71 -9.26
CA GLU A 21 -1.96 -24.04 -10.60
C GLU A 21 -2.25 -22.77 -11.40
N LYS A 22 -2.80 -21.75 -10.76
CA LYS A 22 -3.07 -20.44 -11.37
C LYS A 22 -1.78 -19.80 -11.90
N SER A 23 -0.71 -19.80 -11.09
CA SER A 23 0.58 -19.26 -11.49
C SER A 23 1.15 -19.99 -12.70
N LYS A 24 1.10 -21.32 -12.74
CA LYS A 24 1.56 -22.12 -13.89
C LYS A 24 0.80 -21.81 -15.18
N ILE A 25 -0.53 -21.69 -15.08
CA ILE A 25 -1.36 -21.37 -16.25
C ILE A 25 -1.07 -19.95 -16.75
N LEU A 26 -0.87 -18.98 -15.85
CA LEU A 26 -0.51 -17.62 -16.22
C LEU A 26 0.86 -17.54 -16.92
N GLU A 27 1.84 -18.34 -16.49
CA GLU A 27 3.13 -18.46 -17.19
C GLU A 27 2.95 -18.99 -18.61
N ILE A 28 2.19 -20.07 -18.80
CA ILE A 28 1.90 -20.63 -20.13
C ILE A 28 1.17 -19.60 -21.01
N CYS A 29 0.24 -18.84 -20.44
CA CYS A 29 -0.48 -17.80 -21.17
C CYS A 29 0.44 -16.62 -21.55
N LYS A 30 1.44 -16.30 -20.74
CA LYS A 30 2.45 -15.27 -21.03
C LYS A 30 3.28 -15.60 -22.24
N GLU A 31 3.67 -16.89 -22.41
CA GLU A 31 4.39 -17.35 -23.60
C GLU A 31 3.57 -17.23 -24.90
N ALA A 32 2.26 -17.29 -24.78
CA ALA A 32 1.34 -17.17 -25.91
C ALA A 32 1.21 -15.76 -26.49
N LYS A 33 1.79 -14.73 -25.84
CA LYS A 33 1.74 -13.30 -26.24
C LYS A 33 0.31 -12.74 -26.41
N ALA A 34 -0.68 -13.36 -25.76
CA ALA A 34 -2.05 -12.89 -25.73
C ALA A 34 -2.33 -12.13 -24.41
N LYS A 35 -3.24 -11.16 -24.43
CA LYS A 35 -3.70 -10.48 -23.22
C LYS A 35 -4.46 -11.46 -22.33
N VAL A 36 -4.13 -11.53 -21.04
CA VAL A 36 -4.83 -12.43 -20.11
C VAL A 36 -5.72 -11.60 -19.19
N LYS A 37 -6.97 -12.02 -19.06
CA LYS A 37 -7.95 -11.43 -18.14
C LYS A 37 -8.52 -12.50 -17.23
N ILE A 38 -8.79 -12.14 -15.98
CA ILE A 38 -9.37 -13.04 -14.98
C ILE A 38 -10.86 -12.69 -14.82
N VAL A 39 -11.68 -13.74 -14.82
CA VAL A 39 -13.09 -13.67 -14.45
C VAL A 39 -13.17 -14.03 -12.97
N PRO A 40 -13.68 -13.13 -12.08
CA PRO A 40 -13.87 -13.41 -10.67
C PRO A 40 -14.78 -14.62 -10.42
N SER A 41 -14.68 -15.23 -9.24
CA SER A 41 -15.52 -16.36 -8.89
C SER A 41 -16.99 -15.93 -8.73
N PHE A 42 -17.93 -16.84 -9.03
CA PHE A 42 -19.37 -16.59 -8.92
C PHE A 42 -19.80 -16.20 -7.49
N TYR A 43 -19.06 -16.64 -6.46
CA TYR A 43 -19.35 -16.31 -5.06
C TYR A 43 -19.04 -14.86 -4.68
N GLU A 44 -18.17 -14.17 -5.43
CA GLU A 44 -17.90 -12.74 -5.25
C GLU A 44 -18.96 -11.87 -5.94
N SER A 45 -19.83 -12.46 -6.75
CA SER A 45 -20.78 -11.77 -7.64
C SER A 45 -22.25 -11.98 -7.27
N ILE A 46 -22.58 -12.66 -6.15
CA ILE A 46 -23.97 -13.04 -5.79
C ILE A 46 -24.88 -11.84 -5.58
N ASP A 47 -24.34 -10.69 -5.16
CA ASP A 47 -25.14 -9.50 -4.88
C ASP A 47 -25.38 -8.54 -6.08
N SER A 48 -24.73 -8.72 -7.22
CA SER A 48 -24.75 -7.69 -8.28
C SER A 48 -24.94 -8.20 -9.72
N GLY A 49 -25.15 -9.50 -9.95
CA GLY A 49 -25.22 -10.06 -11.30
C GLY A 49 -23.85 -10.12 -12.00
N ILE A 50 -23.72 -10.93 -13.07
CA ILE A 50 -22.49 -11.02 -13.84
C ILE A 50 -22.31 -9.73 -14.65
N ASP A 51 -21.59 -8.77 -14.13
CA ASP A 51 -21.20 -7.57 -14.87
C ASP A 51 -19.85 -7.84 -15.56
N LEU A 52 -19.83 -7.75 -16.89
CA LEU A 52 -18.60 -7.83 -17.71
C LEU A 52 -17.54 -6.77 -17.28
N LYS A 53 -17.95 -5.76 -16.53
CA LYS A 53 -17.05 -4.76 -15.92
C LYS A 53 -16.16 -5.34 -14.81
N GLN A 54 -16.50 -6.52 -14.27
CA GLN A 54 -15.69 -7.20 -13.24
C GLN A 54 -14.52 -7.99 -13.84
N VAL A 55 -14.50 -8.17 -15.16
CA VAL A 55 -13.36 -8.79 -15.85
C VAL A 55 -12.17 -7.85 -15.77
N ARG A 56 -11.16 -8.22 -15.01
CA ARG A 56 -9.96 -7.41 -14.76
C ARG A 56 -8.71 -7.99 -15.42
N ASP A 57 -7.74 -7.15 -15.63
CA ASP A 57 -6.40 -7.58 -16.02
C ASP A 57 -5.74 -8.39 -14.88
N VAL A 58 -4.76 -9.23 -15.21
CA VAL A 58 -4.00 -10.01 -14.22
C VAL A 58 -3.21 -9.06 -13.33
N ASP A 59 -3.43 -9.12 -12.03
CA ASP A 59 -2.68 -8.37 -11.03
C ASP A 59 -1.47 -9.20 -10.55
N LEU A 60 -0.46 -8.50 -10.00
CA LEU A 60 0.71 -9.15 -9.39
C LEU A 60 0.30 -10.10 -8.25
N LYS A 61 -0.76 -9.82 -7.55
CA LYS A 61 -1.38 -10.66 -6.52
C LYS A 61 -1.79 -12.04 -7.03
N ASP A 62 -2.27 -12.11 -8.27
CA ASP A 62 -2.67 -13.37 -8.91
C ASP A 62 -1.48 -14.30 -9.17
N LEU A 63 -0.28 -13.73 -9.32
CA LEU A 63 0.97 -14.46 -9.55
C LEU A 63 1.61 -14.94 -8.25
N LEU A 64 1.40 -14.23 -7.15
CA LEU A 64 2.05 -14.53 -5.87
C LEU A 64 1.39 -15.67 -5.11
N GLY A 65 0.16 -16.06 -5.46
CA GLY A 65 -0.57 -17.18 -4.86
C GLY A 65 -0.79 -17.06 -3.35
N ARG A 66 -0.71 -15.85 -2.79
CA ARG A 66 -0.97 -15.58 -1.38
C ARG A 66 -2.40 -15.08 -1.22
N GLU A 67 -3.14 -15.72 -0.34
CA GLU A 67 -4.43 -15.20 0.13
C GLU A 67 -4.20 -13.88 0.88
N GLU A 68 -5.07 -12.90 0.63
CA GLU A 68 -5.06 -11.66 1.42
C GLU A 68 -5.41 -11.98 2.86
N VAL A 69 -4.60 -11.49 3.79
CA VAL A 69 -4.93 -11.58 5.21
C VAL A 69 -6.16 -10.70 5.45
N GLN A 70 -7.26 -11.33 5.87
CA GLN A 70 -8.45 -10.59 6.29
C GLN A 70 -8.20 -10.00 7.68
N LEU A 71 -8.02 -8.68 7.71
CA LEU A 71 -7.85 -7.95 8.96
C LEU A 71 -9.19 -7.83 9.69
N ASP A 72 -9.18 -8.01 11.00
CA ASP A 72 -10.32 -7.65 11.85
C ASP A 72 -10.53 -6.14 11.83
N LYS A 73 -11.47 -5.70 10.99
CA LYS A 73 -11.77 -4.29 10.81
C LYS A 73 -12.40 -3.64 12.05
N SER A 74 -13.01 -4.42 12.93
CA SER A 74 -13.65 -3.89 14.14
C SER A 74 -12.63 -3.38 15.15
N GLY A 75 -11.63 -4.19 15.49
CA GLY A 75 -10.55 -3.80 16.40
C GLY A 75 -9.68 -2.67 15.84
N ILE A 76 -9.46 -2.66 14.51
CA ILE A 76 -8.70 -1.58 13.86
C ILE A 76 -9.48 -0.27 13.85
N SER A 77 -10.81 -0.31 13.64
CA SER A 77 -11.67 0.88 13.65
C SER A 77 -11.57 1.64 14.96
N ASP A 78 -11.64 0.97 16.09
CA ASP A 78 -11.56 1.58 17.43
C ASP A 78 -10.22 2.27 17.67
N TYR A 79 -9.17 1.73 17.07
CA TYR A 79 -7.80 2.23 17.20
C TYR A 79 -7.50 3.46 16.33
N LEU A 80 -8.19 3.63 15.19
CA LEU A 80 -7.91 4.67 14.21
C LEU A 80 -8.98 5.76 14.11
N THR A 81 -10.24 5.41 14.37
CA THR A 81 -11.36 6.35 14.21
C THR A 81 -11.22 7.53 15.16
N ASN A 82 -11.37 8.73 14.61
CA ASN A 82 -11.26 10.00 15.35
C ASN A 82 -9.91 10.23 16.05
N LYS A 83 -8.84 9.56 15.62
CA LYS A 83 -7.48 9.72 16.12
C LYS A 83 -6.64 10.61 15.21
N VAL A 84 -5.63 11.26 15.79
CA VAL A 84 -4.55 11.89 15.02
C VAL A 84 -3.51 10.81 14.72
N VAL A 85 -3.34 10.49 13.45
CA VAL A 85 -2.48 9.39 12.99
C VAL A 85 -1.33 9.96 12.20
N LEU A 86 -0.10 9.59 12.55
CA LEU A 86 1.11 9.93 11.82
C LEU A 86 1.64 8.71 11.07
N VAL A 87 1.94 8.88 9.78
CA VAL A 87 2.62 7.87 8.96
C VAL A 87 3.94 8.45 8.47
N THR A 88 5.07 7.91 8.94
CA THR A 88 6.40 8.28 8.44
C THR A 88 6.77 7.43 7.24
N GLY A 89 7.49 7.99 6.28
CA GLY A 89 7.73 7.33 5.00
C GLY A 89 6.45 7.18 4.17
N GLY A 90 5.51 8.13 4.36
CA GLY A 90 4.17 8.07 3.79
C GLY A 90 4.12 8.08 2.26
N GLY A 91 5.13 8.65 1.59
CA GLY A 91 5.26 8.61 0.13
C GLY A 91 5.83 7.30 -0.43
N GLY A 92 6.35 6.42 0.43
CA GLY A 92 6.85 5.09 0.04
C GLY A 92 5.73 4.10 -0.28
N SER A 93 6.10 2.93 -0.84
CA SER A 93 5.12 1.91 -1.25
C SER A 93 4.26 1.40 -0.09
N ILE A 94 4.87 1.12 1.07
CA ILE A 94 4.15 0.66 2.27
C ILE A 94 3.42 1.83 2.92
N GLY A 95 4.10 2.96 3.13
CA GLY A 95 3.51 4.13 3.80
C GLY A 95 2.30 4.69 3.06
N SER A 96 2.34 4.76 1.72
CA SER A 96 1.21 5.24 0.92
C SER A 96 0.00 4.30 1.01
N GLU A 97 0.22 2.98 1.05
CA GLU A 97 -0.86 2.02 1.23
C GLU A 97 -1.46 2.10 2.64
N LEU A 98 -0.62 2.24 3.67
CA LEU A 98 -1.10 2.52 5.03
C LEU A 98 -1.97 3.77 5.06
N CYS A 99 -1.54 4.87 4.45
CA CYS A 99 -2.33 6.10 4.37
C CYS A 99 -3.69 5.90 3.69
N ARG A 100 -3.76 5.11 2.60
CA ARG A 100 -5.03 4.79 1.92
C ARG A 100 -5.97 4.01 2.84
N GLN A 101 -5.45 3.00 3.51
CA GLN A 101 -6.25 2.17 4.42
C GLN A 101 -6.70 2.97 5.65
N ILE A 102 -5.81 3.72 6.29
CA ILE A 102 -6.15 4.58 7.43
C ILE A 102 -7.24 5.59 7.06
N ALA A 103 -7.19 6.17 5.86
CA ALA A 103 -8.21 7.11 5.39
C ALA A 103 -9.63 6.51 5.35
N THR A 104 -9.78 5.19 5.19
CA THR A 104 -11.09 4.51 5.22
C THR A 104 -11.72 4.48 6.62
N PHE A 105 -10.93 4.63 7.69
CA PHE A 105 -11.38 4.62 9.08
C PHE A 105 -11.73 6.00 9.65
N ASN A 106 -11.80 7.04 8.81
CA ASN A 106 -12.14 8.40 9.20
C ASN A 106 -11.32 8.92 10.42
N PRO A 107 -9.99 8.99 10.31
CA PRO A 107 -9.17 9.57 11.37
C PRO A 107 -9.54 11.04 11.58
N LYS A 108 -9.33 11.57 12.80
CA LYS A 108 -9.48 13.00 13.10
C LYS A 108 -8.52 13.83 12.23
N LYS A 109 -7.29 13.34 12.06
CA LYS A 109 -6.29 13.92 11.16
C LYS A 109 -5.28 12.84 10.73
N LEU A 110 -4.94 12.80 9.46
CA LEU A 110 -3.89 11.95 8.90
C LEU A 110 -2.68 12.82 8.55
N LEU A 111 -1.57 12.60 9.24
CA LEU A 111 -0.29 13.26 8.99
C LEU A 111 0.59 12.33 8.15
N ILE A 112 1.07 12.83 7.03
CA ILE A 112 1.89 12.09 6.06
C ILE A 112 3.27 12.73 6.07
N LEU A 113 4.23 12.09 6.73
CA LEU A 113 5.59 12.58 6.81
C LEU A 113 6.49 11.82 5.83
N ASP A 114 7.16 12.55 4.97
CA ASP A 114 8.15 11.99 4.04
C ASP A 114 9.24 13.02 3.75
N ILE A 115 10.42 12.55 3.37
CA ILE A 115 11.52 13.39 2.91
C ILE A 115 11.39 13.71 1.41
N TYR A 116 10.68 12.87 0.65
CA TYR A 116 10.54 12.98 -0.80
C TYR A 116 9.21 13.62 -1.18
N GLU A 117 9.26 14.90 -1.56
CA GLU A 117 8.06 15.72 -1.79
C GLU A 117 7.15 15.21 -2.92
N ASN A 118 7.73 14.71 -4.03
CA ASN A 118 6.91 14.33 -5.19
C ASN A 118 5.92 13.21 -4.87
N ASN A 119 6.41 12.13 -4.25
CA ASN A 119 5.55 11.02 -3.88
C ASN A 119 4.51 11.41 -2.82
N ALA A 120 4.90 12.26 -1.86
CA ALA A 120 3.99 12.77 -0.84
C ALA A 120 2.90 13.65 -1.45
N TYR A 121 3.24 14.49 -2.42
CA TYR A 121 2.30 15.33 -3.17
C TYR A 121 1.32 14.49 -4.02
N ASP A 122 1.82 13.49 -4.73
CA ASP A 122 0.98 12.59 -5.52
C ASP A 122 -0.03 11.84 -4.64
N LEU A 123 0.42 11.34 -3.49
CA LEU A 123 -0.46 10.70 -2.51
C LEU A 123 -1.50 11.68 -1.96
N GLN A 124 -1.11 12.92 -1.63
CA GLN A 124 -2.04 13.94 -1.16
C GLN A 124 -3.15 14.21 -2.17
N ASN A 125 -2.80 14.32 -3.46
CA ASN A 125 -3.75 14.54 -4.54
C ASN A 125 -4.69 13.34 -4.71
N GLU A 126 -4.15 12.12 -4.63
CA GLU A 126 -4.93 10.89 -4.68
C GLU A 126 -5.96 10.84 -3.54
N LEU A 127 -5.48 11.03 -2.29
CA LEU A 127 -6.34 11.03 -1.12
C LEU A 127 -7.38 12.16 -1.13
N THR A 128 -7.05 13.30 -1.73
CA THR A 128 -8.01 14.40 -1.88
C THR A 128 -9.16 14.05 -2.79
N ARG A 129 -8.89 13.28 -3.86
CA ARG A 129 -9.93 12.81 -4.78
C ARG A 129 -10.75 11.66 -4.20
N LYS A 130 -10.07 10.67 -3.58
CA LYS A 130 -10.74 9.45 -3.07
C LYS A 130 -11.43 9.65 -1.72
N PHE A 131 -10.84 10.46 -0.84
CA PHE A 131 -11.29 10.70 0.52
C PHE A 131 -11.35 12.20 0.82
N PRO A 132 -12.26 12.96 0.17
CA PRO A 132 -12.33 14.41 0.29
C PRO A 132 -12.66 14.91 1.69
N LYS A 133 -13.33 14.10 2.51
CA LYS A 133 -13.73 14.44 3.89
C LYS A 133 -12.62 14.22 4.92
N VAL A 134 -11.60 13.43 4.60
CA VAL A 134 -10.50 13.14 5.53
C VAL A 134 -9.61 14.37 5.65
N ASN A 135 -9.45 14.88 6.87
CA ASN A 135 -8.50 15.91 7.19
C ASN A 135 -7.09 15.31 7.13
N LYS A 136 -6.27 15.80 6.20
CA LYS A 136 -4.93 15.29 5.95
C LYS A 136 -3.94 16.42 5.74
N GLU A 137 -2.70 16.18 6.14
CA GLU A 137 -1.60 17.12 5.98
C GLU A 137 -0.31 16.39 5.61
N VAL A 138 0.40 16.92 4.63
CA VAL A 138 1.73 16.43 4.23
C VAL A 138 2.78 17.28 4.91
N ILE A 139 3.75 16.62 5.54
CA ILE A 139 4.88 17.24 6.22
C ILE A 139 6.16 16.73 5.57
N ILE A 140 6.91 17.63 4.95
CA ILE A 140 8.22 17.29 4.40
C ILE A 140 9.25 17.43 5.50
N ALA A 141 9.73 16.27 5.97
CA ALA A 141 10.73 16.19 7.04
C ALA A 141 11.48 14.85 7.00
N SER A 142 12.65 14.80 7.60
CA SER A 142 13.45 13.60 7.77
C SER A 142 13.29 13.03 9.17
N VAL A 143 13.10 11.72 9.30
CA VAL A 143 13.11 11.03 10.61
C VAL A 143 14.48 11.11 11.32
N ARG A 144 15.52 11.51 10.60
CA ARG A 144 16.85 11.74 11.16
C ARG A 144 16.98 13.07 11.91
N ASP A 145 16.09 14.01 11.64
CA ASP A 145 16.02 15.32 12.27
C ASP A 145 15.12 15.26 13.51
N LYS A 146 15.77 15.02 14.67
CA LYS A 146 15.07 14.88 15.94
C LYS A 146 14.35 16.16 16.35
N MET A 147 14.99 17.32 16.20
CA MET A 147 14.37 18.61 16.58
C MET A 147 13.09 18.85 15.80
N ARG A 148 13.14 18.59 14.48
CA ARG A 148 11.94 18.74 13.63
C ARG A 148 10.83 17.75 14.00
N LEU A 149 11.18 16.52 14.38
CA LEU A 149 10.21 15.56 14.88
C LEU A 149 9.57 16.03 16.19
N GLU A 150 10.35 16.49 17.15
CA GLU A 150 9.85 17.04 18.43
C GLU A 150 8.84 18.16 18.19
N GLU A 151 9.13 19.13 17.31
CA GLU A 151 8.19 20.18 16.92
C GLU A 151 6.87 19.62 16.34
N ILE A 152 6.98 18.62 15.47
CA ILE A 152 5.80 17.97 14.83
C ILE A 152 4.96 17.25 15.89
N PHE A 153 5.60 16.49 16.78
CA PHE A 153 4.90 15.76 17.83
C PHE A 153 4.26 16.71 18.86
N GLU A 154 4.92 17.80 19.20
CA GLU A 154 4.36 18.84 20.08
C GLU A 154 3.16 19.54 19.44
N GLN A 155 3.27 19.91 18.16
CA GLN A 155 2.22 20.64 17.44
C GLN A 155 0.98 19.79 17.19
N TYR A 156 1.15 18.54 16.73
CA TYR A 156 0.03 17.73 16.26
C TYR A 156 -0.44 16.67 17.26
N ARG A 157 0.41 16.29 18.21
CA ARG A 157 0.15 15.28 19.24
C ARG A 157 -0.47 14.00 18.65
N PRO A 158 0.25 13.29 17.75
CA PRO A 158 -0.26 12.07 17.16
C PRO A 158 -0.51 11.01 18.25
N GLU A 159 -1.69 10.41 18.21
CA GLU A 159 -2.11 9.36 19.14
C GLU A 159 -1.71 7.96 18.63
N VAL A 160 -1.47 7.85 17.31
CA VAL A 160 -1.05 6.61 16.65
C VAL A 160 0.04 6.94 15.63
N VAL A 161 1.12 6.18 15.66
CA VAL A 161 2.25 6.36 14.75
C VAL A 161 2.54 5.07 14.00
N PHE A 162 2.55 5.16 12.67
CA PHE A 162 3.05 4.10 11.79
C PHE A 162 4.38 4.51 11.22
N HIS A 163 5.42 3.74 11.49
CA HIS A 163 6.77 4.02 11.02
C HIS A 163 7.15 3.13 9.84
N ALA A 164 7.17 3.72 8.63
CA ALA A 164 7.54 3.04 7.38
C ALA A 164 8.72 3.70 6.66
N ALA A 165 9.40 4.66 7.31
CA ALA A 165 10.55 5.37 6.76
C ALA A 165 11.83 4.57 6.94
N ALA A 166 12.20 3.76 5.93
CA ALA A 166 13.41 2.96 5.96
C ALA A 166 14.09 2.86 4.59
N HIS A 167 15.42 2.82 4.58
CA HIS A 167 16.19 2.39 3.43
C HIS A 167 16.18 0.85 3.35
N LYS A 168 15.58 0.28 2.29
CA LYS A 168 15.34 -1.17 2.20
C LYS A 168 16.23 -1.91 1.20
N HIS A 169 16.83 -1.20 0.24
CA HIS A 169 17.61 -1.81 -0.82
C HIS A 169 19.00 -2.20 -0.32
N VAL A 170 19.17 -3.48 0.06
CA VAL A 170 20.39 -4.02 0.63
C VAL A 170 21.64 -3.73 -0.20
N PRO A 171 21.66 -3.96 -1.54
CA PRO A 171 22.86 -3.69 -2.33
C PRO A 171 23.34 -2.22 -2.29
N LEU A 172 22.42 -1.26 -2.15
CA LEU A 172 22.76 0.15 -2.00
C LEU A 172 23.28 0.46 -0.59
N MET A 173 22.72 -0.20 0.41
CA MET A 173 23.11 0.00 1.81
C MET A 173 24.44 -0.70 2.15
N GLU A 174 24.81 -1.75 1.46
CA GLU A 174 26.15 -2.35 1.55
C GLU A 174 27.25 -1.34 1.12
N GLY A 175 26.98 -0.54 0.10
CA GLY A 175 27.85 0.56 -0.32
C GLY A 175 27.75 1.83 0.56
N SER A 176 26.73 1.95 1.39
CA SER A 176 26.46 3.14 2.21
C SER A 176 25.90 2.79 3.60
N PRO A 177 26.61 1.97 4.40
CA PRO A 177 26.08 1.43 5.65
C PRO A 177 25.80 2.52 6.69
N GLN A 178 26.56 3.63 6.68
CA GLN A 178 26.31 4.76 7.59
C GLN A 178 24.95 5.41 7.36
N GLU A 179 24.46 5.47 6.12
CA GLU A 179 23.14 6.02 5.82
C GLU A 179 22.01 5.08 6.29
N ALA A 180 22.22 3.76 6.20
CA ALA A 180 21.32 2.80 6.80
C ALA A 180 21.22 2.96 8.33
N ILE A 181 22.36 3.11 9.01
CA ILE A 181 22.39 3.33 10.47
C ILE A 181 21.69 4.64 10.84
N LYS A 182 22.04 5.74 10.17
CA LYS A 182 21.43 7.05 10.44
C LYS A 182 19.93 7.05 10.23
N ASN A 183 19.42 6.39 9.19
CA ASN A 183 18.02 6.39 8.87
C ASN A 183 17.26 5.29 9.62
N ASN A 184 17.69 4.03 9.51
CA ASN A 184 16.92 2.89 9.99
C ASN A 184 17.11 2.65 11.50
N VAL A 185 18.25 3.03 12.08
CA VAL A 185 18.49 2.89 13.53
C VAL A 185 18.16 4.21 14.24
N LYS A 186 18.91 5.27 13.93
CA LYS A 186 18.76 6.55 14.63
C LYS A 186 17.40 7.20 14.31
N GLY A 187 16.97 7.16 13.05
CA GLY A 187 15.66 7.68 12.66
C GLY A 187 14.50 6.95 13.34
N THR A 188 14.57 5.63 13.45
CA THR A 188 13.56 4.85 14.19
C THR A 188 13.55 5.20 15.68
N LEU A 189 14.75 5.32 16.28
CA LEU A 189 14.86 5.72 17.67
C LEU A 189 14.27 7.12 17.91
N ASN A 190 14.58 8.10 17.07
CA ASN A 190 14.02 9.45 17.17
C ASN A 190 12.49 9.44 17.14
N VAL A 191 11.89 8.66 16.21
CA VAL A 191 10.41 8.54 16.12
C VAL A 191 9.84 7.88 17.38
N ALA A 192 10.47 6.83 17.88
CA ALA A 192 10.04 6.14 19.08
C ALA A 192 10.11 7.03 20.33
N GLU A 193 11.22 7.75 20.52
CA GLU A 193 11.38 8.69 21.64
C GLU A 193 10.40 9.87 21.61
N CYS A 194 10.01 10.33 20.40
CA CYS A 194 8.99 11.38 20.27
C CYS A 194 7.57 10.85 20.49
N ALA A 195 7.36 9.54 20.31
CA ALA A 195 6.05 8.91 20.45
C ALA A 195 5.74 8.45 21.91
N ASP A 196 6.77 8.39 22.78
CA ASP A 196 6.66 8.01 24.19
C ASP A 196 6.17 9.20 25.03
#